data_7ebe4389c88424f9f78ab4629b8fdf7b
#
_entry.id   7ebe4389c88424f9f78ab4629b8fdf7b
#
_cell.length_a   1.000
_cell.length_b   1.000
_cell.length_c   1.000
_cell.angle_alpha   90.00
_cell.angle_beta   90.00
_cell.angle_gamma   90.00
#
_symmetry.space_group_name_H-M   'P 1'
#
loop_
_entity.id
_entity.type
_entity.pdbx_description
1 polymer ?
#
loop_
_entity_poly.entity_id
_entity_poly.type
_entity_poly.pdbx_seq_one_letter_code
_entity_poly.pdbx_strand_id
1 'polypeptide(L)'
;MSATEKQTGKTKTSRNPIKIVPLQERLRKPQWIRVKSGSGAGYNEVKRMLREHNLHTVCEEASCPNIGECFGKGTASFMILGDVCTRRCPFCDVAHGKPLPPDPNEPQNLAHSIGLLKLRYVVITSVDRDDLRDGGAAHFAACLRAIRAASPATKLETLVPDFRGRLDVALDAMAAELPDVLNHNLETVPRLYPLARPGADYAHSLKLLKEFKARFPHVTTKSGLMLGLGETDEEVLQVMRDLRAHDVEMLTLGQYLQPSDGHLPVLRYVTPETFKMFEEEAKKMGFSHAACAPMVRSSYFADVQAEQAGI
;
A
#
# COMPACT_ATOMS: atom_id res chain seq x y z
N MET A 1 18.38 26.12 -6.95
CA MET A 1 18.27 25.24 -5.76
C MET A 1 18.59 23.85 -6.24
N SER A 2 19.59 23.17 -5.65
CA SER A 2 20.00 21.83 -6.03
C SER A 2 18.82 20.87 -5.88
N ALA A 3 18.40 20.21 -6.97
CA ALA A 3 17.46 19.10 -6.90
C ALA A 3 18.01 18.07 -5.90
N THR A 4 17.25 17.72 -4.90
CA THR A 4 17.65 16.71 -3.92
C THR A 4 17.71 15.36 -4.65
N GLU A 5 18.87 14.78 -4.69
CA GLU A 5 19.14 13.54 -5.41
C GLU A 5 18.25 12.40 -4.85
N LYS A 6 17.43 11.82 -5.72
CA LYS A 6 16.59 10.67 -5.42
C LYS A 6 17.47 9.49 -5.00
N GLN A 7 17.30 8.99 -3.77
CA GLN A 7 18.09 7.89 -3.24
C GLN A 7 17.45 6.54 -3.60
N THR A 8 18.11 5.80 -4.47
CA THR A 8 17.64 4.48 -4.95
C THR A 8 18.71 3.41 -4.76
N GLY A 9 18.33 2.14 -4.83
CA GLY A 9 19.25 0.99 -4.79
C GLY A 9 20.18 1.00 -3.57
N LYS A 10 21.49 0.82 -3.78
CA LYS A 10 22.49 0.75 -2.70
C LYS A 10 22.61 2.05 -1.90
N THR A 11 22.45 3.21 -2.55
CA THR A 11 22.52 4.52 -1.87
C THR A 11 21.33 4.68 -0.90
N LYS A 12 20.15 4.22 -1.29
CA LYS A 12 18.98 4.18 -0.42
C LYS A 12 19.22 3.26 0.79
N THR A 13 19.62 2.02 0.55
CA THR A 13 19.77 1.01 1.61
C THR A 13 20.89 1.34 2.59
N SER A 14 21.95 2.05 2.16
CA SER A 14 23.02 2.54 3.04
C SER A 14 22.55 3.55 4.10
N ARG A 15 21.39 4.19 3.88
CA ARG A 15 20.78 5.17 4.78
C ARG A 15 19.64 4.59 5.63
N ASN A 16 19.41 3.28 5.58
CA ASN A 16 18.44 2.65 6.46
C ASN A 16 18.81 2.93 7.93
N PRO A 17 17.84 3.33 8.77
CA PRO A 17 18.10 3.62 10.18
C PRO A 17 18.48 2.36 10.97
N ILE A 18 18.14 1.20 10.42
CA ILE A 18 18.44 -0.12 10.98
C ILE A 18 19.52 -0.77 10.14
N LYS A 19 20.58 -1.25 10.81
CA LYS A 19 21.63 -2.02 10.14
C LYS A 19 21.10 -3.38 9.72
N ILE A 20 20.95 -3.58 8.43
CA ILE A 20 20.53 -4.87 7.87
C ILE A 20 21.72 -5.83 7.90
N VAL A 21 21.55 -6.97 8.58
CA VAL A 21 22.51 -8.07 8.58
C VAL A 21 22.00 -9.10 7.56
N PRO A 22 22.69 -9.29 6.42
CA PRO A 22 22.32 -10.32 5.46
C PRO A 22 22.36 -11.72 6.11
N LEU A 23 21.42 -12.57 5.75
CA LEU A 23 21.49 -13.97 6.14
C LEU A 23 22.72 -14.63 5.52
N GLN A 24 23.41 -15.48 6.28
CA GLN A 24 24.55 -16.28 5.75
C GLN A 24 24.08 -17.20 4.62
N GLU A 25 22.89 -17.78 4.76
CA GLU A 25 22.23 -18.59 3.75
C GLU A 25 20.83 -18.02 3.48
N ARG A 26 20.56 -17.63 2.22
CA ARG A 26 19.22 -17.16 1.83
C ARG A 26 18.29 -18.34 1.65
N LEU A 27 17.08 -18.18 2.17
CA LEU A 27 16.02 -19.15 1.89
C LEU A 27 15.73 -19.19 0.40
N ARG A 28 15.71 -20.39 -0.18
CA ARG A 28 15.28 -20.59 -1.58
C ARG A 28 13.79 -20.32 -1.70
N LYS A 29 13.40 -19.55 -2.74
CA LYS A 29 11.99 -19.33 -3.06
C LYS A 29 11.32 -20.65 -3.36
N PRO A 30 10.24 -21.02 -2.65
CA PRO A 30 9.50 -22.25 -2.91
C PRO A 30 8.72 -22.16 -4.22
N GLN A 31 8.22 -23.30 -4.69
CA GLN A 31 7.55 -23.40 -6.00
C GLN A 31 6.25 -22.59 -6.09
N TRP A 32 5.58 -22.32 -4.97
CA TRP A 32 4.35 -21.53 -4.94
C TRP A 32 4.59 -20.01 -5.04
N ILE A 33 5.83 -19.54 -4.89
CA ILE A 33 6.21 -18.15 -5.16
C ILE A 33 6.60 -18.01 -6.63
N ARG A 34 5.60 -17.81 -7.49
CA ARG A 34 5.79 -17.64 -8.93
C ARG A 34 5.26 -16.29 -9.38
N VAL A 35 6.05 -15.59 -10.17
CA VAL A 35 5.72 -14.32 -10.80
C VAL A 35 5.52 -14.55 -12.29
N LYS A 36 4.44 -13.99 -12.85
CA LYS A 36 4.26 -13.96 -14.30
C LYS A 36 5.08 -12.79 -14.86
N SER A 37 5.90 -13.06 -15.89
CA SER A 37 6.67 -11.99 -16.55
C SER A 37 5.71 -10.98 -17.18
N GLY A 38 6.00 -9.67 -16.99
CA GLY A 38 5.26 -8.59 -17.62
C GLY A 38 5.61 -8.49 -19.10
N SER A 39 4.75 -9.00 -19.98
CA SER A 39 4.87 -8.84 -21.43
C SER A 39 3.47 -8.79 -22.05
N GLY A 40 3.30 -7.93 -23.05
CA GLY A 40 2.03 -7.80 -23.76
C GLY A 40 1.64 -6.36 -24.09
N ALA A 41 0.66 -6.19 -24.97
CA ALA A 41 0.20 -4.88 -25.44
C ALA A 41 -0.32 -4.02 -24.26
N GLY A 42 -1.16 -4.57 -23.39
CA GLY A 42 -1.73 -3.84 -22.24
C GLY A 42 -0.65 -3.36 -21.25
N TYR A 43 0.39 -4.16 -20.98
CA TYR A 43 1.51 -3.75 -20.13
C TYR A 43 2.23 -2.52 -20.71
N ASN A 44 2.53 -2.54 -22.02
CA ASN A 44 3.23 -1.44 -22.68
C ASN A 44 2.36 -0.19 -22.78
N GLU A 45 1.05 -0.35 -22.98
CA GLU A 45 0.11 0.77 -23.04
C GLU A 45 0.00 1.51 -21.72
N VAL A 46 -0.16 0.80 -20.61
CA VAL A 46 -0.17 1.41 -19.26
C VAL A 46 1.14 2.14 -19.00
N LYS A 47 2.29 1.54 -19.27
CA LYS A 47 3.59 2.18 -19.10
C LYS A 47 3.75 3.45 -19.94
N ARG A 48 3.33 3.43 -21.19
CA ARG A 48 3.38 4.61 -22.07
C ARG A 48 2.56 5.75 -21.48
N MET A 49 1.31 5.48 -21.10
CA MET A 49 0.41 6.45 -20.53
C MET A 49 0.96 7.08 -19.24
N LEU A 50 1.53 6.27 -18.33
CA LEU A 50 2.16 6.78 -17.11
C LEU A 50 3.26 7.79 -17.42
N ARG A 51 4.09 7.53 -18.44
CA ARG A 51 5.18 8.45 -18.86
C ARG A 51 4.64 9.73 -19.51
N GLU A 52 3.65 9.61 -20.39
CA GLU A 52 3.04 10.74 -21.10
C GLU A 52 2.37 11.74 -20.13
N HIS A 53 1.82 11.26 -19.02
CA HIS A 53 1.13 12.08 -18.03
C HIS A 53 1.93 12.33 -16.74
N ASN A 54 3.22 11.99 -16.71
CA ASN A 54 4.11 12.13 -15.56
C ASN A 54 3.51 11.54 -14.26
N LEU A 55 2.91 10.35 -14.38
CA LEU A 55 2.30 9.63 -13.27
C LEU A 55 3.22 8.52 -12.75
N HIS A 56 3.16 8.28 -11.45
CA HIS A 56 3.87 7.22 -10.76
C HIS A 56 2.93 6.09 -10.35
N THR A 57 3.46 4.85 -10.29
CA THR A 57 2.74 3.73 -9.72
C THR A 57 3.58 3.06 -8.64
N VAL A 58 2.95 2.66 -7.55
CA VAL A 58 3.60 1.83 -6.53
C VAL A 58 4.07 0.50 -7.11
N CYS A 59 3.45 0.04 -8.18
CA CYS A 59 3.84 -1.20 -8.88
C CYS A 59 5.25 -1.11 -9.47
N GLU A 60 5.66 0.06 -9.99
CA GLU A 60 7.00 0.29 -10.50
C GLU A 60 7.96 0.68 -9.36
N GLU A 61 7.62 1.66 -8.55
CA GLU A 61 8.51 2.24 -7.53
C GLU A 61 8.83 1.26 -6.38
N ALA A 62 7.90 0.37 -6.03
CA ALA A 62 8.10 -0.66 -5.01
C ALA A 62 8.50 -2.03 -5.56
N SER A 63 8.91 -2.13 -6.83
CA SER A 63 9.31 -3.39 -7.49
C SER A 63 8.29 -4.52 -7.29
N CYS A 64 7.00 -4.21 -7.51
CA CYS A 64 5.90 -5.14 -7.24
C CYS A 64 6.00 -6.40 -8.13
N PRO A 65 5.96 -7.61 -7.55
CA PRO A 65 6.06 -8.85 -8.32
C PRO A 65 4.87 -9.09 -9.26
N ASN A 66 3.73 -8.45 -9.02
CA ASN A 66 2.49 -8.64 -9.78
C ASN A 66 2.32 -7.65 -10.95
N ILE A 67 3.28 -6.74 -11.16
CA ILE A 67 3.17 -5.66 -12.16
C ILE A 67 2.79 -6.17 -13.55
N GLY A 68 3.38 -7.29 -13.98
CA GLY A 68 3.09 -7.87 -15.29
C GLY A 68 1.65 -8.33 -15.45
N GLU A 69 1.06 -8.90 -14.41
CA GLU A 69 -0.33 -9.34 -14.42
C GLU A 69 -1.30 -8.17 -14.32
N CYS A 70 -1.05 -7.23 -13.40
CA CYS A 70 -1.90 -6.06 -13.18
C CYS A 70 -1.95 -5.17 -14.44
N PHE A 71 -0.79 -4.80 -14.98
CA PHE A 71 -0.73 -3.96 -16.18
C PHE A 71 -1.30 -4.69 -17.41
N GLY A 72 -1.10 -6.01 -17.50
CA GLY A 72 -1.70 -6.84 -18.56
C GLY A 72 -3.24 -6.86 -18.52
N LYS A 73 -3.84 -6.63 -17.34
CA LYS A 73 -5.30 -6.53 -17.14
C LYS A 73 -5.81 -5.08 -17.12
N GLY A 74 -4.95 -4.10 -17.39
CA GLY A 74 -5.31 -2.69 -17.36
C GLY A 74 -5.55 -2.15 -15.94
N THR A 75 -4.97 -2.79 -14.90
CA THR A 75 -5.06 -2.31 -13.51
C THR A 75 -3.71 -1.76 -13.04
N ALA A 76 -3.74 -0.62 -12.36
CA ALA A 76 -2.58 0.01 -11.76
C ALA A 76 -2.94 0.63 -10.40
N SER A 77 -1.98 0.67 -9.49
CA SER A 77 -2.12 1.41 -8.24
C SER A 77 -1.30 2.68 -8.37
N PHE A 78 -1.99 3.80 -8.46
CA PHE A 78 -1.36 5.10 -8.68
C PHE A 78 -0.75 5.60 -7.38
N MET A 79 0.45 6.14 -7.47
CA MET A 79 1.17 6.76 -6.36
C MET A 79 1.22 8.27 -6.58
N ILE A 80 0.60 9.01 -5.68
CA ILE A 80 0.52 10.48 -5.71
C ILE A 80 1.54 11.11 -4.76
N LEU A 81 1.68 12.43 -4.82
CA LEU A 81 2.60 13.24 -4.01
C LEU A 81 4.09 13.00 -4.34
N GLY A 82 4.34 12.51 -5.56
CA GLY A 82 5.67 12.21 -6.08
C GLY A 82 6.16 10.81 -5.71
N ASP A 83 7.44 10.57 -5.94
CA ASP A 83 8.11 9.27 -5.86
C ASP A 83 9.21 9.20 -4.78
N VAL A 84 9.32 10.21 -3.93
CA VAL A 84 10.30 10.31 -2.85
C VAL A 84 9.61 10.37 -1.49
N CYS A 85 9.82 9.34 -0.68
CA CYS A 85 9.24 9.21 0.66
C CYS A 85 10.09 9.93 1.71
N THR A 86 9.47 10.55 2.71
CA THR A 86 10.18 11.13 3.87
C THR A 86 10.66 10.07 4.85
N ARG A 87 10.12 8.85 4.79
CA ARG A 87 10.47 7.72 5.69
C ARG A 87 11.36 6.68 5.02
N ARG A 88 11.98 5.83 5.85
CA ARG A 88 13.00 4.87 5.44
C ARG A 88 12.68 3.48 6.00
N CYS A 89 11.55 2.91 5.58
CA CYS A 89 11.16 1.56 6.00
C CYS A 89 12.06 0.52 5.33
N PRO A 90 12.80 -0.32 6.09
CA PRO A 90 13.79 -1.23 5.52
C PRO A 90 13.22 -2.37 4.68
N PHE A 91 11.91 -2.55 4.63
CA PHE A 91 11.25 -3.51 3.74
C PHE A 91 10.86 -2.90 2.38
N CYS A 92 10.75 -1.57 2.30
CA CYS A 92 10.14 -0.87 1.17
C CYS A 92 11.18 -0.45 0.13
N ASP A 93 10.91 -0.63 -1.16
CA ASP A 93 11.82 -0.26 -2.25
C ASP A 93 11.59 1.15 -2.81
N VAL A 94 10.55 1.85 -2.38
CA VAL A 94 10.28 3.25 -2.77
C VAL A 94 11.43 4.16 -2.35
N ALA A 95 11.88 5.04 -3.23
CA ALA A 95 12.95 5.99 -2.97
C ALA A 95 12.64 6.88 -1.76
N HIS A 96 13.65 7.32 -1.03
CA HIS A 96 13.49 8.23 0.10
C HIS A 96 14.43 9.44 0.01
N GLY A 97 14.04 10.52 0.69
CA GLY A 97 14.81 11.75 0.65
C GLY A 97 13.96 12.95 1.05
N LYS A 98 14.23 14.07 0.40
CA LYS A 98 13.42 15.29 0.53
C LYS A 98 12.52 15.40 -0.72
N PRO A 99 11.20 15.21 -0.60
CA PRO A 99 10.29 15.31 -1.73
C PRO A 99 10.24 16.72 -2.30
N LEU A 100 9.87 16.83 -3.57
CA LEU A 100 9.47 18.10 -4.18
C LEU A 100 8.10 18.55 -3.65
N PRO A 101 7.72 19.84 -3.79
CA PRO A 101 6.35 20.27 -3.54
C PRO A 101 5.35 19.41 -4.34
N PRO A 102 4.13 19.20 -3.82
CA PRO A 102 3.07 18.51 -4.58
C PRO A 102 2.80 19.21 -5.91
N ASP A 103 2.63 18.44 -6.98
CA ASP A 103 2.26 18.99 -8.29
C ASP A 103 0.76 19.37 -8.27
N PRO A 104 0.41 20.65 -8.46
CA PRO A 104 -0.99 21.07 -8.48
C PRO A 104 -1.80 20.49 -9.64
N ASN A 105 -1.15 19.99 -10.69
CA ASN A 105 -1.80 19.37 -11.84
C ASN A 105 -1.99 17.85 -11.69
N GLU A 106 -1.37 17.22 -10.70
CA GLU A 106 -1.45 15.77 -10.49
C GLU A 106 -2.89 15.26 -10.39
N PRO A 107 -3.85 15.92 -9.67
CA PRO A 107 -5.24 15.48 -9.63
C PRO A 107 -5.91 15.39 -11.00
N GLN A 108 -5.71 16.40 -11.86
CA GLN A 108 -6.28 16.43 -13.22
C GLN A 108 -5.62 15.42 -14.15
N ASN A 109 -4.31 15.28 -14.09
CA ASN A 109 -3.54 14.31 -14.87
C ASN A 109 -3.96 12.88 -14.51
N LEU A 110 -4.15 12.60 -13.22
CA LEU A 110 -4.61 11.31 -12.71
C LEU A 110 -6.04 11.01 -13.20
N ALA A 111 -6.97 11.96 -13.05
CA ALA A 111 -8.34 11.82 -13.47
C ALA A 111 -8.45 11.58 -15.00
N HIS A 112 -7.67 12.31 -15.80
CA HIS A 112 -7.60 12.12 -17.24
C HIS A 112 -7.13 10.72 -17.62
N SER A 113 -6.06 10.23 -17.00
CA SER A 113 -5.50 8.91 -17.27
C SER A 113 -6.45 7.78 -16.87
N ILE A 114 -7.14 7.91 -15.74
CA ILE A 114 -8.15 6.94 -15.28
C ILE A 114 -9.32 6.88 -16.28
N GLY A 115 -9.76 8.04 -16.79
CA GLY A 115 -10.81 8.13 -17.80
C GLY A 115 -10.42 7.47 -19.13
N LEU A 116 -9.19 7.69 -19.61
CA LEU A 116 -8.65 7.05 -20.80
C LEU A 116 -8.58 5.52 -20.67
N LEU A 117 -8.13 5.04 -19.51
CA LEU A 117 -8.04 3.59 -19.20
C LEU A 117 -9.40 2.95 -18.91
N LYS A 118 -10.47 3.74 -18.75
CA LYS A 118 -11.83 3.28 -18.41
C LYS A 118 -11.83 2.33 -17.21
N LEU A 119 -11.05 2.68 -16.17
CA LEU A 119 -10.91 1.84 -14.99
C LEU A 119 -12.20 1.87 -14.16
N ARG A 120 -12.67 0.69 -13.75
CA ARG A 120 -13.84 0.56 -12.88
C ARG A 120 -13.50 0.68 -11.40
N TYR A 121 -12.26 0.33 -11.04
CA TYR A 121 -11.72 0.39 -9.69
C TYR A 121 -10.29 0.90 -9.71
N VAL A 122 -9.97 1.81 -8.81
CA VAL A 122 -8.64 2.44 -8.74
C VAL A 122 -8.16 2.49 -7.30
N VAL A 123 -6.94 2.05 -7.07
CA VAL A 123 -6.25 2.24 -5.80
C VAL A 123 -5.30 3.44 -5.93
N ILE A 124 -5.45 4.40 -5.05
CA ILE A 124 -4.60 5.59 -4.94
C ILE A 124 -3.81 5.48 -3.65
N THR A 125 -2.50 5.51 -3.74
CA THR A 125 -1.62 5.54 -2.59
C THR A 125 -0.66 6.71 -2.67
N SER A 126 0.15 6.92 -1.64
CA SER A 126 1.18 7.96 -1.65
C SER A 126 2.46 7.49 -0.97
N VAL A 127 3.52 8.25 -1.17
CA VAL A 127 4.67 8.27 -0.25
C VAL A 127 4.27 8.94 1.07
N ASP A 128 5.00 8.66 2.16
CA ASP A 128 4.86 9.47 3.39
C ASP A 128 5.37 10.91 3.13
N ARG A 129 4.58 11.87 3.56
CA ARG A 129 4.84 13.31 3.42
C ARG A 129 4.80 13.99 4.79
N ASP A 130 5.67 13.53 5.71
CA ASP A 130 5.83 14.15 7.04
C ASP A 130 6.29 15.63 6.98
N ASP A 131 6.69 16.09 5.80
CA ASP A 131 7.03 17.48 5.51
C ASP A 131 5.80 18.38 5.29
N LEU A 132 4.63 17.79 4.95
CA LEU A 132 3.38 18.53 4.74
C LEU A 132 2.58 18.65 6.04
N ARG A 133 1.87 19.76 6.20
CA ARG A 133 1.13 20.10 7.42
C ARG A 133 0.00 19.12 7.74
N ASP A 134 -0.62 18.54 6.72
CA ASP A 134 -1.72 17.56 6.78
C ASP A 134 -1.27 16.15 6.36
N GLY A 135 0.03 15.94 6.16
CA GLY A 135 0.56 14.66 5.64
C GLY A 135 0.14 14.33 4.21
N GLY A 136 -0.40 15.30 3.46
CA GLY A 136 -0.87 15.14 2.09
C GLY A 136 -2.36 14.79 1.95
N ALA A 137 -3.12 14.81 3.04
CA ALA A 137 -4.54 14.39 3.04
C ALA A 137 -5.42 15.25 2.12
N ALA A 138 -5.21 16.57 2.06
CA ALA A 138 -5.94 17.46 1.16
C ALA A 138 -5.67 17.13 -0.32
N HIS A 139 -4.48 16.65 -0.63
CA HIS A 139 -4.14 16.23 -1.99
C HIS A 139 -4.84 14.93 -2.37
N PHE A 140 -4.99 13.97 -1.45
CA PHE A 140 -5.85 12.80 -1.65
C PHE A 140 -7.28 13.22 -1.99
N ALA A 141 -7.88 14.11 -1.19
CA ALA A 141 -9.24 14.60 -1.44
C ALA A 141 -9.36 15.31 -2.80
N ALA A 142 -8.35 16.09 -3.22
CA ALA A 142 -8.33 16.75 -4.52
C ALA A 142 -8.28 15.71 -5.68
N CYS A 143 -7.47 14.67 -5.55
CA CYS A 143 -7.40 13.58 -6.53
C CYS A 143 -8.74 12.83 -6.63
N LEU A 144 -9.34 12.44 -5.51
CA LEU A 144 -10.63 11.76 -5.48
C LEU A 144 -11.72 12.60 -6.16
N ARG A 145 -11.80 13.89 -5.84
CA ARG A 145 -12.76 14.82 -6.43
C ARG A 145 -12.58 14.94 -7.95
N ALA A 146 -11.35 15.08 -8.41
CA ALA A 146 -11.06 15.17 -9.85
C ALA A 146 -11.46 13.89 -10.59
N ILE A 147 -11.21 12.72 -10.01
CA ILE A 147 -11.57 11.43 -10.59
C ILE A 147 -13.09 11.27 -10.61
N ARG A 148 -13.80 11.56 -9.51
CA ARG A 148 -15.27 11.46 -9.48
C ARG A 148 -15.94 12.38 -10.49
N ALA A 149 -15.41 13.58 -10.71
CA ALA A 149 -15.90 14.50 -11.72
C ALA A 149 -15.73 13.96 -13.15
N ALA A 150 -14.60 13.30 -13.45
CA ALA A 150 -14.29 12.78 -14.78
C ALA A 150 -14.85 11.37 -15.02
N SER A 151 -14.95 10.55 -13.98
CA SER A 151 -15.31 9.13 -14.05
C SER A 151 -16.19 8.72 -12.84
N PRO A 152 -17.45 9.19 -12.77
CA PRO A 152 -18.28 9.05 -11.57
C PRO A 152 -18.64 7.60 -11.19
N ALA A 153 -18.54 6.67 -12.14
CA ALA A 153 -18.79 5.25 -11.90
C ALA A 153 -17.57 4.49 -11.36
N THR A 154 -16.37 5.11 -11.34
CA THR A 154 -15.15 4.47 -10.86
C THR A 154 -15.16 4.39 -9.34
N LYS A 155 -14.97 3.19 -8.79
CA LYS A 155 -14.76 2.97 -7.36
C LYS A 155 -13.35 3.36 -6.95
N LEU A 156 -13.22 4.00 -5.80
CA LEU A 156 -11.96 4.60 -5.33
C LEU A 156 -11.55 4.01 -3.98
N GLU A 157 -10.41 3.33 -3.95
CA GLU A 157 -9.73 2.92 -2.72
C GLU A 157 -8.54 3.85 -2.47
N THR A 158 -8.35 4.33 -1.24
CA THR A 158 -7.14 5.05 -0.85
C THR A 158 -6.31 4.22 0.12
N LEU A 159 -5.04 4.02 -0.20
CA LEU A 159 -4.05 3.46 0.74
C LEU A 159 -3.23 4.62 1.31
N VAL A 160 -3.61 5.05 2.52
CA VAL A 160 -3.06 6.25 3.15
C VAL A 160 -1.87 5.95 4.08
N PRO A 161 -0.94 6.92 4.29
CA PRO A 161 0.06 6.86 5.33
C PRO A 161 -0.60 6.97 6.72
N ASP A 162 0.20 6.86 7.81
CA ASP A 162 -0.33 6.94 9.17
C ASP A 162 -0.60 8.39 9.65
N PHE A 163 -0.34 9.41 8.83
CA PHE A 163 -0.50 10.83 9.16
C PHE A 163 0.11 11.21 10.52
N ARG A 164 1.25 10.67 10.83
CA ARG A 164 1.94 10.80 12.10
C ARG A 164 1.92 12.22 12.68
N GLY A 165 1.33 12.36 13.87
CA GLY A 165 1.20 13.64 14.58
C GLY A 165 0.23 14.65 13.95
N ARG A 166 -0.56 14.25 12.94
CA ARG A 166 -1.46 15.10 12.15
C ARG A 166 -2.84 14.48 11.91
N LEU A 167 -3.18 13.45 12.66
CA LEU A 167 -4.35 12.61 12.37
C LEU A 167 -5.64 13.42 12.24
N ASP A 168 -5.94 14.31 13.20
CA ASP A 168 -7.17 15.11 13.15
C ASP A 168 -7.21 16.02 11.93
N VAL A 169 -6.12 16.76 11.67
CA VAL A 169 -6.01 17.65 10.50
C VAL A 169 -6.14 16.86 9.19
N ALA A 170 -5.57 15.67 9.14
CA ALA A 170 -5.64 14.82 7.96
C ALA A 170 -7.07 14.29 7.73
N LEU A 171 -7.75 13.81 8.77
CA LEU A 171 -9.12 13.32 8.65
C LEU A 171 -10.10 14.45 8.31
N ASP A 172 -9.90 15.66 8.87
CA ASP A 172 -10.68 16.84 8.50
C ASP A 172 -10.49 17.21 7.02
N ALA A 173 -9.26 17.13 6.52
CA ALA A 173 -8.97 17.41 5.11
C ALA A 173 -9.57 16.33 4.18
N MET A 174 -9.51 15.04 4.56
CA MET A 174 -10.11 13.94 3.80
C MET A 174 -11.64 14.01 3.77
N ALA A 175 -12.29 14.62 4.77
CA ALA A 175 -13.74 14.80 4.78
C ALA A 175 -14.28 15.59 3.57
N ALA A 176 -13.42 16.33 2.87
CA ALA A 176 -13.81 17.08 1.68
C ALA A 176 -14.16 16.19 0.48
N GLU A 177 -13.61 14.98 0.39
CA GLU A 177 -13.96 13.94 -0.59
C GLU A 177 -13.51 12.57 -0.07
N LEU A 178 -14.46 11.65 0.15
CA LEU A 178 -14.21 10.35 0.75
C LEU A 178 -14.01 9.26 -0.31
N PRO A 179 -13.13 8.27 -0.08
CA PRO A 179 -13.06 7.07 -0.90
C PRO A 179 -14.24 6.13 -0.65
N ASP A 180 -14.42 5.13 -1.51
CA ASP A 180 -15.31 3.99 -1.25
C ASP A 180 -14.69 3.02 -0.22
N VAL A 181 -13.35 2.89 -0.24
CA VAL A 181 -12.57 2.09 0.71
C VAL A 181 -11.37 2.90 1.22
N LEU A 182 -11.24 3.01 2.55
CA LEU A 182 -10.00 3.50 3.17
C LEU A 182 -9.13 2.33 3.61
N ASN A 183 -7.93 2.29 3.11
CA ASN A 183 -6.91 1.31 3.48
C ASN A 183 -5.73 1.99 4.21
N HIS A 184 -5.31 1.42 5.32
CA HIS A 184 -4.02 1.71 5.96
C HIS A 184 -3.39 0.41 6.43
N ASN A 185 -2.25 0.06 5.87
CA ASN A 185 -1.57 -1.18 6.21
C ASN A 185 -0.84 -1.09 7.56
N LEU A 186 -1.01 -2.10 8.40
CA LEU A 186 -0.16 -2.30 9.59
C LEU A 186 1.22 -2.86 9.22
N GLU A 187 1.34 -3.51 8.07
CA GLU A 187 2.53 -4.11 7.47
C GLU A 187 3.10 -5.31 8.24
N THR A 188 3.17 -5.26 9.58
CA THR A 188 3.72 -6.34 10.40
C THR A 188 3.14 -6.30 11.83
N VAL A 189 3.59 -7.23 12.68
CA VAL A 189 3.17 -7.36 14.09
C VAL A 189 3.87 -6.33 14.99
N PRO A 190 3.30 -5.97 16.16
CA PRO A 190 3.84 -4.92 17.06
C PRO A 190 5.31 -5.09 17.39
N ARG A 191 5.75 -6.31 17.72
CA ARG A 191 7.14 -6.62 18.09
C ARG A 191 8.14 -6.23 17.00
N LEU A 192 7.74 -6.29 15.73
CA LEU A 192 8.58 -6.00 14.57
C LEU A 192 8.54 -4.55 14.10
N TYR A 193 7.68 -3.70 14.69
CA TYR A 193 7.57 -2.29 14.29
C TYR A 193 8.91 -1.53 14.35
N PRO A 194 9.71 -1.63 15.45
CA PRO A 194 11.01 -0.95 15.52
C PRO A 194 11.97 -1.35 14.39
N LEU A 195 11.86 -2.58 13.92
CA LEU A 195 12.70 -3.12 12.85
C LEU A 195 12.15 -2.78 11.45
N ALA A 196 10.86 -3.01 11.21
CA ALA A 196 10.27 -2.91 9.88
C ALA A 196 9.73 -1.50 9.56
N ARG A 197 9.16 -0.81 10.56
CA ARG A 197 8.55 0.52 10.42
C ARG A 197 9.13 1.52 11.43
N PRO A 198 10.45 1.76 11.41
CA PRO A 198 11.07 2.69 12.35
C PRO A 198 10.45 4.08 12.20
N GLY A 199 9.91 4.61 13.29
CA GLY A 199 9.20 5.89 13.28
C GLY A 199 7.69 5.83 13.03
N ALA A 200 7.10 4.64 12.82
CA ALA A 200 5.65 4.41 12.93
C ALA A 200 5.31 3.82 14.30
N ASP A 201 4.03 3.92 14.67
CA ASP A 201 3.50 3.39 15.91
C ASP A 201 2.29 2.49 15.62
N TYR A 202 2.28 1.29 16.22
CA TYR A 202 1.24 0.29 15.99
C TYR A 202 -0.14 0.74 16.50
N ALA A 203 -0.17 1.28 17.72
CA ALA A 203 -1.41 1.75 18.32
C ALA A 203 -1.96 2.97 17.58
N HIS A 204 -1.07 3.86 17.09
CA HIS A 204 -1.47 4.99 16.26
C HIS A 204 -2.07 4.54 14.92
N SER A 205 -1.50 3.52 14.26
CA SER A 205 -2.05 2.95 13.02
C SER A 205 -3.45 2.36 13.22
N LEU A 206 -3.67 1.65 14.33
CA LEU A 206 -5.01 1.16 14.71
C LEU A 206 -5.96 2.31 15.04
N LYS A 207 -5.49 3.32 15.77
CA LYS A 207 -6.26 4.53 16.09
C LYS A 207 -6.74 5.24 14.83
N LEU A 208 -5.89 5.38 13.81
CA LEU A 208 -6.27 5.99 12.52
C LEU A 208 -7.49 5.28 11.92
N LEU A 209 -7.44 3.95 11.81
CA LEU A 209 -8.53 3.15 11.23
C LEU A 209 -9.82 3.31 12.03
N LYS A 210 -9.73 3.25 13.37
CA LYS A 210 -10.88 3.40 14.26
C LYS A 210 -11.50 4.80 14.20
N GLU A 211 -10.69 5.84 14.27
CA GLU A 211 -11.20 7.22 14.21
C GLU A 211 -11.77 7.55 12.84
N PHE A 212 -11.17 7.05 11.77
CA PHE A 212 -11.75 7.20 10.44
C PHE A 212 -13.12 6.53 10.36
N LYS A 213 -13.24 5.28 10.80
CA LYS A 213 -14.51 4.55 10.80
C LYS A 213 -15.57 5.22 11.67
N ALA A 214 -15.19 5.75 12.81
CA ALA A 214 -16.10 6.48 13.70
C ALA A 214 -16.63 7.80 13.06
N ARG A 215 -15.77 8.53 12.32
CA ARG A 215 -16.17 9.76 11.60
C ARG A 215 -16.98 9.48 10.34
N PHE A 216 -16.65 8.39 9.62
CA PHE A 216 -17.23 8.04 8.32
C PHE A 216 -17.71 6.59 8.29
N PRO A 217 -18.77 6.23 9.04
CA PRO A 217 -19.19 4.85 9.26
C PRO A 217 -19.64 4.13 7.98
N HIS A 218 -20.00 4.87 6.93
CA HIS A 218 -20.42 4.32 5.63
C HIS A 218 -19.26 3.95 4.72
N VAL A 219 -18.02 4.37 5.03
CA VAL A 219 -16.84 4.02 4.24
C VAL A 219 -16.24 2.72 4.79
N THR A 220 -15.98 1.77 3.93
CA THR A 220 -15.33 0.50 4.30
C THR A 220 -13.87 0.72 4.66
N THR A 221 -13.41 0.07 5.74
CA THR A 221 -12.02 0.12 6.20
C THR A 221 -11.29 -1.18 5.87
N LYS A 222 -10.03 -1.04 5.48
CA LYS A 222 -9.17 -2.14 5.07
C LYS A 222 -7.78 -2.01 5.68
N SER A 223 -7.14 -3.15 5.94
CA SER A 223 -5.73 -3.20 6.35
C SER A 223 -5.03 -4.43 5.80
N GLY A 224 -3.71 -4.44 5.87
CA GLY A 224 -2.91 -5.57 5.40
C GLY A 224 -1.59 -5.75 6.14
N LEU A 225 -1.06 -6.99 6.06
CA LEU A 225 0.24 -7.36 6.57
C LEU A 225 1.04 -8.10 5.50
N MET A 226 2.36 -7.95 5.61
CA MET A 226 3.34 -8.77 4.91
C MET A 226 3.90 -9.81 5.89
N LEU A 227 3.86 -11.09 5.51
CA LEU A 227 4.33 -12.20 6.33
C LEU A 227 5.69 -12.72 5.86
N GLY A 228 6.51 -13.15 6.80
CA GLY A 228 7.85 -13.66 6.54
C GLY A 228 9.01 -12.79 7.05
N LEU A 229 8.69 -11.79 7.88
CA LEU A 229 9.66 -10.90 8.54
C LEU A 229 10.11 -11.43 9.93
N GLY A 230 9.58 -12.59 10.38
CA GLY A 230 9.91 -13.22 11.66
C GLY A 230 8.78 -13.20 12.69
N GLU A 231 7.58 -12.83 12.27
CA GLU A 231 6.35 -12.97 13.06
C GLU A 231 5.98 -14.45 13.24
N THR A 232 5.28 -14.77 14.32
CA THR A 232 4.63 -16.07 14.52
C THR A 232 3.18 -16.03 14.02
N ASP A 233 2.59 -17.20 13.80
CA ASP A 233 1.19 -17.29 13.37
C ASP A 233 0.24 -16.72 14.43
N GLU A 234 0.54 -16.94 15.71
CA GLU A 234 -0.27 -16.38 16.80
C GLU A 234 -0.18 -14.86 16.89
N GLU A 235 0.99 -14.27 16.62
CA GLU A 235 1.13 -12.81 16.52
C GLU A 235 0.27 -12.24 15.39
N VAL A 236 0.19 -12.93 14.25
CA VAL A 236 -0.67 -12.53 13.12
C VAL A 236 -2.15 -12.61 13.53
N LEU A 237 -2.57 -13.73 14.15
CA LEU A 237 -3.94 -13.89 14.65
C LEU A 237 -4.30 -12.81 15.68
N GLN A 238 -3.34 -12.40 16.53
CA GLN A 238 -3.58 -11.30 17.46
C GLN A 238 -3.78 -9.97 16.73
N VAL A 239 -2.99 -9.66 15.72
CA VAL A 239 -3.18 -8.45 14.89
C VAL A 239 -4.55 -8.47 14.19
N MET A 240 -5.01 -9.63 13.72
CA MET A 240 -6.34 -9.76 13.13
C MET A 240 -7.45 -9.45 14.16
N ARG A 241 -7.31 -9.93 15.41
CA ARG A 241 -8.24 -9.57 16.52
C ARG A 241 -8.21 -8.07 16.80
N ASP A 242 -7.01 -7.48 16.85
CA ASP A 242 -6.85 -6.04 17.09
C ASP A 242 -7.51 -5.20 15.98
N LEU A 243 -7.34 -5.58 14.71
CA LEU A 243 -7.99 -4.93 13.57
C LEU A 243 -9.51 -4.99 13.69
N ARG A 244 -10.09 -6.16 14.06
CA ARG A 244 -11.55 -6.28 14.27
C ARG A 244 -12.05 -5.43 15.45
N ALA A 245 -11.27 -5.33 16.53
CA ALA A 245 -11.59 -4.45 17.66
C ALA A 245 -11.54 -2.96 17.32
N HIS A 246 -10.92 -2.63 16.17
CA HIS A 246 -10.84 -1.28 15.61
C HIS A 246 -11.72 -1.10 14.35
N ASP A 247 -12.75 -1.93 14.19
CA ASP A 247 -13.79 -1.85 13.15
C ASP A 247 -13.25 -1.96 11.70
N VAL A 248 -12.13 -2.66 11.52
CA VAL A 248 -11.60 -2.94 10.18
C VAL A 248 -12.37 -4.10 9.55
N GLU A 249 -12.88 -3.88 8.34
CA GLU A 249 -13.80 -4.79 7.66
C GLU A 249 -13.12 -5.71 6.66
N MET A 250 -12.06 -5.24 5.99
CA MET A 250 -11.34 -6.01 4.97
C MET A 250 -9.89 -6.25 5.38
N LEU A 251 -9.35 -7.42 5.03
CA LEU A 251 -8.00 -7.85 5.36
C LEU A 251 -7.24 -8.36 4.14
N THR A 252 -5.96 -8.02 4.03
CA THR A 252 -5.04 -8.65 3.07
C THR A 252 -3.80 -9.19 3.78
N LEU A 253 -3.46 -10.46 3.54
CA LEU A 253 -2.22 -11.08 4.01
C LEU A 253 -1.43 -11.59 2.81
N GLY A 254 -0.19 -11.12 2.66
CA GLY A 254 0.71 -11.51 1.58
C GLY A 254 2.10 -11.86 2.04
N GLN A 255 2.86 -12.61 1.25
CA GLN A 255 4.25 -12.92 1.56
C GLN A 255 5.15 -11.71 1.31
N TYR A 256 5.96 -11.35 2.28
CA TYR A 256 7.08 -10.43 2.06
C TYR A 256 8.09 -11.02 1.10
N LEU A 257 8.48 -10.25 0.10
CA LEU A 257 9.56 -10.59 -0.82
C LEU A 257 10.62 -9.50 -0.76
N GLN A 258 11.84 -9.90 -0.41
CA GLN A 258 12.97 -8.97 -0.26
C GLN A 258 13.34 -8.33 -1.60
N PRO A 259 13.28 -6.99 -1.74
CA PRO A 259 13.60 -6.32 -3.00
C PRO A 259 15.09 -6.40 -3.36
N SER A 260 15.98 -6.24 -2.39
CA SER A 260 17.43 -6.36 -2.57
C SER A 260 18.14 -6.74 -1.26
N ASP A 261 19.44 -7.03 -1.33
CA ASP A 261 20.25 -7.42 -0.17
C ASP A 261 20.35 -6.38 0.94
N GLY A 262 20.07 -5.13 0.61
CA GLY A 262 20.03 -4.04 1.58
C GLY A 262 18.68 -3.89 2.31
N HIS A 263 17.69 -4.73 2.00
CA HIS A 263 16.39 -4.76 2.67
C HIS A 263 16.33 -5.89 3.70
N LEU A 264 15.29 -5.85 4.54
CA LEU A 264 15.05 -6.91 5.53
C LEU A 264 15.03 -8.28 4.86
N PRO A 265 15.72 -9.30 5.41
CA PRO A 265 15.70 -10.63 4.84
C PRO A 265 14.35 -11.32 5.02
N VAL A 266 14.00 -12.22 4.10
CA VAL A 266 12.90 -13.16 4.30
C VAL A 266 13.34 -14.22 5.31
N LEU A 267 12.65 -14.29 6.45
CA LEU A 267 12.97 -15.24 7.52
C LEU A 267 12.14 -16.54 7.42
N ARG A 268 11.00 -16.50 6.73
CA ARG A 268 10.24 -17.70 6.34
C ARG A 268 9.39 -17.43 5.10
N TYR A 269 9.13 -18.49 4.35
CA TYR A 269 8.06 -18.51 3.34
C TYR A 269 6.84 -19.19 3.95
N VAL A 270 5.77 -18.43 4.14
CA VAL A 270 4.50 -18.92 4.66
C VAL A 270 3.85 -19.83 3.60
N THR A 271 3.35 -20.99 4.02
CA THR A 271 2.77 -21.94 3.08
C THR A 271 1.36 -21.53 2.63
N PRO A 272 0.89 -22.01 1.45
CA PRO A 272 -0.48 -21.78 1.02
C PRO A 272 -1.52 -22.26 2.04
N GLU A 273 -1.25 -23.38 2.73
CA GLU A 273 -2.11 -23.93 3.77
C GLU A 273 -2.24 -23.01 4.97
N THR A 274 -1.13 -22.39 5.38
CA THR A 274 -1.15 -21.38 6.47
C THR A 274 -1.92 -20.13 6.04
N PHE A 275 -1.76 -19.65 4.81
CA PHE A 275 -2.59 -18.54 4.30
C PHE A 275 -4.08 -18.89 4.30
N LYS A 276 -4.42 -20.10 3.90
CA LYS A 276 -5.81 -20.59 3.93
C LYS A 276 -6.36 -20.63 5.37
N MET A 277 -5.56 -21.09 6.33
CA MET A 277 -5.92 -21.05 7.75
C MET A 277 -6.23 -19.61 8.20
N PHE A 278 -5.38 -18.63 7.86
CA PHE A 278 -5.66 -17.22 8.17
C PHE A 278 -6.95 -16.70 7.52
N GLU A 279 -7.24 -17.08 6.28
CA GLU A 279 -8.48 -16.70 5.61
C GLU A 279 -9.71 -17.26 6.33
N GLU A 280 -9.65 -18.52 6.77
CA GLU A 280 -10.72 -19.17 7.54
C GLU A 280 -10.93 -18.50 8.91
N GLU A 281 -9.84 -18.17 9.62
CA GLU A 281 -9.88 -17.44 10.88
C GLU A 281 -10.42 -16.01 10.70
N ALA A 282 -10.04 -15.31 9.63
CA ALA A 282 -10.59 -13.99 9.33
C ALA A 282 -12.12 -14.03 9.15
N LYS A 283 -12.65 -15.03 8.45
CA LYS A 283 -14.09 -15.23 8.30
C LYS A 283 -14.77 -15.45 9.66
N LYS A 284 -14.17 -16.29 10.53
CA LYS A 284 -14.70 -16.52 11.90
C LYS A 284 -14.68 -15.25 12.76
N MET A 285 -13.66 -14.39 12.58
CA MET A 285 -13.54 -13.10 13.28
C MET A 285 -14.52 -12.04 12.74
N GLY A 286 -15.22 -12.30 11.63
CA GLY A 286 -16.22 -11.40 11.05
C GLY A 286 -15.65 -10.32 10.12
N PHE A 287 -14.50 -10.56 9.47
CA PHE A 287 -14.11 -9.73 8.33
C PHE A 287 -15.08 -9.96 7.17
N SER A 288 -15.54 -8.87 6.53
CA SER A 288 -16.42 -8.94 5.37
C SER A 288 -15.72 -9.58 4.17
N HIS A 289 -14.42 -9.34 4.04
CA HIS A 289 -13.55 -9.99 3.06
C HIS A 289 -12.12 -10.14 3.59
N ALA A 290 -11.48 -11.26 3.28
CA ALA A 290 -10.07 -11.50 3.56
C ALA A 290 -9.39 -12.17 2.35
N ALA A 291 -8.36 -11.53 1.81
CA ALA A 291 -7.53 -12.09 0.77
C ALA A 291 -6.18 -12.52 1.37
N CYS A 292 -5.96 -13.83 1.49
CA CYS A 292 -4.79 -14.41 2.13
C CYS A 292 -4.10 -15.38 1.17
N ALA A 293 -2.99 -14.96 0.53
CA ALA A 293 -2.20 -15.83 -0.34
C ALA A 293 -0.79 -15.26 -0.55
N PRO A 294 0.18 -16.10 -0.94
CA PRO A 294 1.57 -15.66 -1.09
C PRO A 294 1.78 -14.44 -1.99
N MET A 295 1.01 -14.33 -3.07
CA MET A 295 1.16 -13.24 -4.03
C MET A 295 0.20 -12.06 -3.79
N VAL A 296 -0.66 -12.13 -2.76
CA VAL A 296 -1.56 -11.03 -2.40
C VAL A 296 -0.76 -9.78 -2.01
N ARG A 297 -1.25 -8.65 -2.44
CA ARG A 297 -0.83 -7.28 -2.04
C ARG A 297 -2.10 -6.47 -1.78
N SER A 298 -1.99 -5.35 -1.06
CA SER A 298 -3.15 -4.53 -0.70
C SER A 298 -4.02 -4.14 -1.90
N SER A 299 -3.40 -3.90 -3.05
CA SER A 299 -4.10 -3.53 -4.29
C SER A 299 -4.24 -4.67 -5.32
N TYR A 300 -3.80 -5.89 -4.99
CA TYR A 300 -3.88 -7.01 -5.92
C TYR A 300 -5.31 -7.53 -6.02
N PHE A 301 -5.92 -7.43 -7.22
CA PHE A 301 -7.35 -7.70 -7.45
C PHE A 301 -8.27 -6.96 -6.46
N ALA A 302 -7.96 -5.70 -6.16
CA ALA A 302 -8.72 -4.90 -5.20
C ALA A 302 -10.18 -4.72 -5.63
N ASP A 303 -10.45 -4.66 -6.95
CA ASP A 303 -11.78 -4.69 -7.54
C ASP A 303 -12.59 -5.93 -7.15
N VAL A 304 -12.00 -7.12 -7.30
CA VAL A 304 -12.64 -8.38 -6.92
C VAL A 304 -12.84 -8.46 -5.41
N GLN A 305 -11.86 -7.97 -4.63
CA GLN A 305 -11.97 -7.93 -3.17
C GLN A 305 -13.13 -7.03 -2.71
N ALA A 306 -13.31 -5.87 -3.36
CA ALA A 306 -14.38 -4.94 -3.05
C ALA A 306 -15.75 -5.50 -3.45
N GLU A 307 -15.89 -6.09 -4.65
CA GLU A 307 -17.11 -6.77 -5.09
C GLU A 307 -17.53 -7.88 -4.12
N GLN A 308 -16.57 -8.69 -3.64
CA GLN A 308 -16.84 -9.75 -2.66
C GLN A 308 -17.19 -9.21 -1.28
N ALA A 309 -16.77 -7.99 -0.95
CA ALA A 309 -17.16 -7.28 0.27
C ALA A 309 -18.50 -6.54 0.13
N GLY A 310 -19.11 -6.51 -1.07
CA GLY A 310 -20.40 -5.85 -1.34
C GLY A 310 -20.30 -4.36 -1.69
N ILE A 311 -19.13 -3.89 -2.18
CA ILE A 311 -18.84 -2.48 -2.52
C ILE A 311 -18.99 -2.20 -4.02
#